data_557c81a4dec2a9c1df66e591a8868706
#
_entry.id   557c81a4dec2a9c1df66e591a8868706
#
_cell.length_a   1.000
_cell.length_b   1.000
_cell.length_c   1.000
_cell.angle_alpha   90.00
_cell.angle_beta   90.00
_cell.angle_gamma   90.00
#
_symmetry.space_group_name_H-M   'P 1'
#
loop_
_entity.id
_entity.type
_entity.pdbx_description
1 polymer ?
#
loop_
_entity_poly.entity_id
_entity_poly.type
_entity_poly.pdbx_seq_one_letter_code
_entity_poly.pdbx_strand_id
1 'polypeptide(L)'
;MSITLLNLHPAPADLKRLVRDGLRRSPRQLPAWMLYDAEGSRLFAEICRQPEYTLTHREIALLEDNAPSITAATGPGLMVEFGIGNARKVDPLLTALNSRVFAALDISLSALKEALSGLAARHPNTAMVGICCDHTRLEQLPEHPALDGQRRIGFFPGSSLGNFTPEEAVDFLRNARQLLAGGPLLLGLDQPREPALMEAAYNDAAGVSAAFARNLLERLNRDLQGDADPTQFRYQAQWQAQHQRIEMALVSTQDQTMHLGGEACFFRQGDTLITEHSVKYSQDAAAALAAHAGWRIERRWTDPHQQMALHLLLPAN
;
A
#
# COMPACT_ATOMS: atom_id res chain seq x y z
N MET A 1 -8.00 22.40 -17.15
CA MET A 1 -7.51 21.38 -16.21
C MET A 1 -8.09 21.67 -14.83
N SER A 2 -8.87 20.77 -14.25
CA SER A 2 -9.36 20.96 -12.88
C SER A 2 -8.76 19.87 -11.98
N ILE A 3 -7.95 20.28 -11.02
CA ILE A 3 -7.56 19.44 -9.91
C ILE A 3 -8.38 19.91 -8.71
N THR A 4 -9.17 19.01 -8.14
CA THR A 4 -9.91 19.27 -6.90
C THR A 4 -9.30 18.45 -5.79
N LEU A 5 -9.00 19.08 -4.66
CA LEU A 5 -8.52 18.38 -3.46
C LEU A 5 -9.58 18.51 -2.36
N LEU A 6 -10.14 17.38 -1.98
CA LEU A 6 -11.09 17.26 -0.88
C LEU A 6 -10.33 16.71 0.33
N ASN A 7 -10.27 17.49 1.40
CA ASN A 7 -9.66 17.05 2.64
C ASN A 7 -10.76 16.68 3.63
N LEU A 8 -10.97 15.39 3.83
CA LEU A 8 -11.95 14.88 4.81
C LEU A 8 -11.42 14.94 6.24
N HIS A 9 -10.25 15.59 6.45
CA HIS A 9 -9.62 15.74 7.76
C HIS A 9 -9.63 14.42 8.54
N PRO A 10 -8.96 13.37 8.03
CA PRO A 10 -8.83 12.16 8.81
C PRO A 10 -8.26 12.57 10.17
N ALA A 11 -8.95 12.18 11.23
CA ALA A 11 -8.56 12.58 12.59
C ALA A 11 -7.06 12.30 12.76
N PRO A 12 -6.27 13.27 13.28
CA PRO A 12 -4.86 13.01 13.53
C PRO A 12 -4.75 11.73 14.33
N ALA A 13 -3.96 10.77 13.83
CA ALA A 13 -3.74 9.54 14.56
C ALA A 13 -3.17 9.88 15.93
N ASP A 14 -3.73 9.35 16.99
CA ASP A 14 -3.11 9.41 18.31
C ASP A 14 -1.85 8.54 18.30
N LEU A 15 -0.78 9.10 17.75
CA LEU A 15 0.50 8.41 17.59
C LEU A 15 1.01 7.86 18.91
N LYS A 16 0.86 8.61 19.99
CA LYS A 16 1.30 8.18 21.31
C LYS A 16 0.58 6.90 21.74
N ARG A 17 -0.74 6.87 21.60
CA ARG A 17 -1.53 5.67 21.91
C ARG A 17 -1.18 4.50 21.00
N LEU A 18 -1.11 4.72 19.68
CA LEU A 18 -0.79 3.66 18.71
C LEU A 18 0.59 3.04 18.96
N VAL A 19 1.60 3.87 19.22
CA VAL A 19 2.95 3.41 19.51
C VAL A 19 3.00 2.64 20.84
N ARG A 20 2.41 3.19 21.90
CA ARG A 20 2.31 2.49 23.19
C ARG A 20 1.65 1.12 23.04
N ASP A 21 0.49 1.08 22.38
CA ASP A 21 -0.29 -0.15 22.22
C ASP A 21 0.46 -1.16 21.35
N GLY A 22 1.14 -0.71 20.28
CA GLY A 22 1.96 -1.54 19.41
C GLY A 22 3.21 -2.11 20.10
N LEU A 23 3.88 -1.31 20.93
CA LEU A 23 5.06 -1.74 21.71
C LEU A 23 4.72 -2.71 22.85
N ARG A 24 3.46 -2.73 23.31
CA ARG A 24 2.95 -3.68 24.32
C ARG A 24 2.47 -5.00 23.74
N ARG A 25 2.37 -5.12 22.42
CA ARG A 25 2.00 -6.39 21.77
C ARG A 25 3.11 -7.44 21.91
N SER A 26 2.75 -8.69 21.72
CA SER A 26 3.70 -9.80 21.58
C SER A 26 3.32 -10.61 20.33
N PRO A 27 4.12 -10.53 19.25
CA PRO A 27 5.30 -9.68 19.06
C PRO A 27 4.96 -8.19 18.97
N ARG A 28 5.94 -7.31 19.27
CA ARG A 28 5.80 -5.86 19.11
C ARG A 28 5.65 -5.52 17.63
N GLN A 29 4.69 -4.66 17.33
CA GLN A 29 4.41 -4.28 15.94
C GLN A 29 3.83 -2.86 15.89
N LEU A 30 4.28 -2.08 14.92
CA LEU A 30 3.70 -0.77 14.60
C LEU A 30 3.00 -0.82 13.24
N PRO A 31 2.00 0.06 13.01
CA PRO A 31 1.31 0.14 11.73
C PRO A 31 2.28 0.51 10.59
N ALA A 32 2.24 -0.24 9.48
CA ALA A 32 3.14 -0.05 8.33
C ALA A 32 3.08 1.37 7.73
N TRP A 33 1.92 2.05 7.76
CA TRP A 33 1.80 3.42 7.27
C TRP A 33 2.71 4.42 8.01
N MET A 34 3.18 4.09 9.21
CA MET A 34 4.13 4.93 9.94
C MET A 34 5.52 4.99 9.29
N LEU A 35 5.83 4.08 8.37
CA LEU A 35 7.06 4.13 7.57
C LEU A 35 7.06 5.26 6.53
N TYR A 36 5.88 5.73 6.12
CA TYR A 36 5.68 6.59 4.95
C TYR A 36 5.52 8.08 5.32
N ASP A 37 6.48 8.64 6.08
CA ASP A 37 6.65 10.10 6.14
C ASP A 37 7.39 10.60 4.88
N ALA A 38 7.77 11.86 4.82
CA ALA A 38 8.44 12.42 3.63
C ALA A 38 9.75 11.70 3.31
N GLU A 39 10.58 11.41 4.32
CA GLU A 39 11.83 10.67 4.14
C GLU A 39 11.57 9.20 3.81
N GLY A 40 10.62 8.55 4.49
CA GLY A 40 10.22 7.19 4.18
C GLY A 40 9.71 7.04 2.75
N SER A 41 8.90 7.96 2.27
CA SER A 41 8.41 7.97 0.89
C SER A 41 9.56 8.13 -0.12
N ARG A 42 10.57 8.97 0.19
CA ARG A 42 11.80 9.10 -0.61
C ARG A 42 12.59 7.79 -0.63
N LEU A 43 12.78 7.17 0.54
CA LEU A 43 13.49 5.87 0.67
C LEU A 43 12.75 4.76 -0.07
N PHE A 44 11.41 4.71 0.01
CA PHE A 44 10.63 3.74 -0.75
C PHE A 44 10.79 3.92 -2.27
N ALA A 45 10.85 5.16 -2.75
CA ALA A 45 11.15 5.42 -4.16
C ALA A 45 12.56 4.91 -4.56
N GLU A 46 13.54 4.96 -3.65
CA GLU A 46 14.87 4.36 -3.87
C GLU A 46 14.83 2.81 -3.80
N ILE A 47 14.02 2.21 -2.89
CA ILE A 47 13.78 0.76 -2.88
C ILE A 47 13.26 0.30 -4.24
N CYS A 48 12.30 1.02 -4.82
CA CYS A 48 11.74 0.70 -6.13
C CYS A 48 12.78 0.74 -7.28
N ARG A 49 13.96 1.31 -7.06
CA ARG A 49 15.07 1.35 -8.03
C ARG A 49 16.10 0.23 -7.81
N GLN A 50 16.02 -0.47 -6.68
CA GLN A 50 16.96 -1.55 -6.39
C GLN A 50 16.72 -2.74 -7.32
N PRO A 51 17.77 -3.40 -7.82
CA PRO A 51 17.63 -4.51 -8.76
C PRO A 51 16.92 -5.72 -8.15
N GLU A 52 17.00 -5.89 -6.83
CA GLU A 52 16.33 -6.97 -6.11
C GLU A 52 14.81 -6.74 -5.98
N TYR A 53 14.36 -5.46 -5.93
CA TYR A 53 12.94 -5.10 -5.77
C TYR A 53 12.24 -4.97 -7.12
N THR A 54 11.92 -6.10 -7.72
CA THR A 54 11.34 -6.14 -9.08
C THR A 54 9.82 -5.91 -9.13
N LEU A 55 9.12 -5.93 -7.99
CA LEU A 55 7.65 -5.87 -7.93
C LEU A 55 7.07 -4.69 -8.69
N THR A 56 7.55 -3.48 -8.41
CA THR A 56 7.02 -2.25 -9.04
C THR A 56 7.21 -2.25 -10.56
N HIS A 57 8.39 -2.66 -11.04
CA HIS A 57 8.66 -2.71 -12.48
C HIS A 57 7.82 -3.76 -13.20
N ARG A 58 7.65 -4.95 -12.58
CA ARG A 58 6.79 -6.02 -13.13
C ARG A 58 5.34 -5.58 -13.23
N GLU A 59 4.83 -4.93 -12.19
CA GLU A 59 3.45 -4.47 -12.20
C GLU A 59 3.21 -3.38 -13.24
N ILE A 60 4.14 -2.41 -13.38
CA ILE A 60 4.05 -1.37 -14.40
C ILE A 60 4.06 -2.00 -15.79
N ALA A 61 5.02 -2.88 -16.10
CA ALA A 61 5.07 -3.57 -17.38
C ALA A 61 3.78 -4.36 -17.67
N LEU A 62 3.27 -5.08 -16.66
CA LEU A 62 2.03 -5.83 -16.78
C LEU A 62 0.82 -4.93 -17.06
N LEU A 63 0.77 -3.74 -16.46
CA LEU A 63 -0.26 -2.74 -16.71
C LEU A 63 -0.13 -2.15 -18.12
N GLU A 64 1.08 -1.78 -18.54
CA GLU A 64 1.36 -1.24 -19.88
C GLU A 64 0.99 -2.24 -20.99
N ASP A 65 1.44 -3.49 -20.88
CA ASP A 65 1.20 -4.54 -21.87
C ASP A 65 -0.28 -4.93 -21.97
N ASN A 66 -1.05 -4.79 -20.88
CA ASN A 66 -2.42 -5.28 -20.83
C ASN A 66 -3.48 -4.16 -20.67
N ALA A 67 -3.11 -2.88 -20.66
CA ALA A 67 -4.06 -1.79 -20.44
C ALA A 67 -5.30 -1.86 -21.37
N PRO A 68 -5.19 -2.11 -22.68
CA PRO A 68 -6.36 -2.26 -23.56
C PRO A 68 -7.26 -3.44 -23.16
N SER A 69 -6.67 -4.56 -22.78
CA SER A 69 -7.39 -5.76 -22.35
C SER A 69 -8.07 -5.57 -21.00
N ILE A 70 -7.42 -4.87 -20.06
CA ILE A 70 -7.95 -4.53 -18.75
C ILE A 70 -9.13 -3.57 -18.91
N THR A 71 -8.97 -2.52 -19.70
CA THR A 71 -10.01 -1.51 -19.89
C THR A 71 -11.21 -2.05 -20.65
N ALA A 72 -11.00 -2.97 -21.60
CA ALA A 72 -12.09 -3.69 -22.25
C ALA A 72 -12.88 -4.57 -21.26
N ALA A 73 -12.19 -5.20 -20.30
CA ALA A 73 -12.82 -6.05 -19.28
C ALA A 73 -13.52 -5.25 -18.17
N THR A 74 -12.95 -4.11 -17.76
CA THR A 74 -13.56 -3.23 -16.76
C THR A 74 -14.73 -2.43 -17.33
N GLY A 75 -14.71 -2.13 -18.63
CA GLY A 75 -15.60 -1.19 -19.26
C GLY A 75 -15.33 0.27 -18.87
N PRO A 76 -16.11 1.23 -19.41
CA PRO A 76 -15.94 2.66 -19.12
C PRO A 76 -16.37 3.00 -17.68
N GLY A 77 -15.76 4.03 -17.10
CA GLY A 77 -16.13 4.52 -15.77
C GLY A 77 -15.09 5.46 -15.18
N LEU A 78 -15.40 5.93 -13.99
CA LEU A 78 -14.51 6.68 -13.09
C LEU A 78 -13.54 5.70 -12.43
N MET A 79 -12.24 5.89 -12.63
CA MET A 79 -11.24 5.13 -11.89
C MET A 79 -11.03 5.73 -10.51
N VAL A 80 -11.06 4.86 -9.48
CA VAL A 80 -10.83 5.20 -8.07
C VAL A 80 -9.61 4.41 -7.60
N GLU A 81 -8.49 5.08 -7.38
CA GLU A 81 -7.26 4.46 -6.87
C GLU A 81 -7.16 4.59 -5.36
N PHE A 82 -6.88 3.48 -4.71
CA PHE A 82 -6.65 3.39 -3.27
C PHE A 82 -5.15 3.47 -2.97
N GLY A 83 -4.69 4.60 -2.40
CA GLY A 83 -3.26 4.85 -2.17
C GLY A 83 -2.52 5.22 -3.45
N ILE A 84 -2.51 6.51 -3.81
CA ILE A 84 -1.99 6.94 -5.12
C ILE A 84 -0.49 6.76 -5.32
N GLY A 85 0.31 6.80 -4.24
CA GLY A 85 1.76 6.76 -4.34
C GLY A 85 2.30 7.79 -5.35
N ASN A 86 3.07 7.32 -6.33
CA ASN A 86 3.66 8.18 -7.38
C ASN A 86 2.82 8.22 -8.69
N ALA A 87 1.65 7.64 -8.70
CA ALA A 87 0.70 7.61 -9.82
C ALA A 87 1.21 6.98 -11.14
N ARG A 88 2.39 6.33 -11.15
CA ARG A 88 2.94 5.72 -12.37
C ARG A 88 2.14 4.49 -12.82
N LYS A 89 1.52 3.79 -11.89
CA LYS A 89 0.79 2.56 -12.16
C LYS A 89 -0.56 2.80 -12.82
N VAL A 90 -1.23 3.89 -12.48
CA VAL A 90 -2.55 4.21 -13.05
C VAL A 90 -2.46 4.84 -14.44
N ASP A 91 -1.33 5.44 -14.78
CA ASP A 91 -1.11 6.20 -16.03
C ASP A 91 -1.47 5.40 -17.30
N PRO A 92 -1.02 4.14 -17.51
CA PRO A 92 -1.40 3.32 -18.66
C PRO A 92 -2.91 3.07 -18.74
N LEU A 93 -3.56 2.88 -17.60
CA LEU A 93 -5.00 2.63 -17.53
C LEU A 93 -5.81 3.88 -17.87
N LEU A 94 -5.41 5.06 -17.36
CA LEU A 94 -6.06 6.32 -17.69
C LEU A 94 -5.95 6.63 -19.19
N THR A 95 -4.80 6.36 -19.79
CA THR A 95 -4.58 6.50 -21.24
C THR A 95 -5.54 5.60 -22.03
N ALA A 96 -5.62 4.31 -21.67
CA ALA A 96 -6.43 3.34 -22.38
C ALA A 96 -7.94 3.51 -22.15
N LEU A 97 -8.37 3.93 -20.95
CA LEU A 97 -9.78 4.21 -20.64
C LEU A 97 -10.26 5.52 -21.27
N ASN A 98 -9.36 6.42 -21.60
CA ASN A 98 -9.71 7.79 -21.97
C ASN A 98 -10.74 8.40 -20.99
N SER A 99 -10.50 8.15 -19.69
CA SER A 99 -11.45 8.52 -18.63
C SER A 99 -11.56 10.03 -18.50
N ARG A 100 -12.79 10.52 -18.31
CA ARG A 100 -13.03 11.95 -18.08
C ARG A 100 -12.79 12.37 -16.65
N VAL A 101 -12.76 11.41 -15.72
CA VAL A 101 -12.59 11.66 -14.28
C VAL A 101 -11.71 10.58 -13.69
N PHE A 102 -10.81 10.99 -12.82
CA PHE A 102 -9.98 10.11 -11.98
C PHE A 102 -10.09 10.58 -10.53
N ALA A 103 -10.34 9.66 -9.62
CA ALA A 103 -10.32 9.90 -8.18
C ALA A 103 -9.17 9.13 -7.52
N ALA A 104 -8.42 9.81 -6.69
CA ALA A 104 -7.34 9.21 -5.90
C ALA A 104 -7.61 9.38 -4.41
N LEU A 105 -7.49 8.31 -3.66
CA LEU A 105 -7.62 8.27 -2.20
C LEU A 105 -6.24 8.11 -1.58
N ASP A 106 -5.87 8.96 -0.64
CA ASP A 106 -4.62 8.83 0.11
C ASP A 106 -4.73 9.54 1.47
N ILE A 107 -3.97 9.07 2.45
CA ILE A 107 -3.89 9.73 3.76
C ILE A 107 -3.06 11.02 3.71
N SER A 108 -2.20 11.15 2.70
CA SER A 108 -1.26 12.26 2.53
C SER A 108 -1.76 13.27 1.51
N LEU A 109 -2.18 14.46 1.98
CA LEU A 109 -2.59 15.55 1.11
C LEU A 109 -1.45 16.04 0.19
N SER A 110 -0.20 15.99 0.66
CA SER A 110 0.97 16.37 -0.13
C SER A 110 1.24 15.38 -1.26
N ALA A 111 1.16 14.08 -0.99
CA ALA A 111 1.29 13.03 -2.00
C ALA A 111 0.20 13.14 -3.08
N LEU A 112 -1.05 13.34 -2.68
CA LEU A 112 -2.15 13.60 -3.62
C LEU A 112 -1.87 14.79 -4.53
N LYS A 113 -1.44 15.91 -3.95
CA LYS A 113 -1.17 17.14 -4.70
C LYS A 113 -0.05 16.94 -5.74
N GLU A 114 1.02 16.29 -5.35
CA GLU A 114 2.17 16.02 -6.24
C GLU A 114 1.78 15.06 -7.37
N ALA A 115 1.22 13.91 -7.03
CA ALA A 115 0.84 12.87 -7.97
C ALA A 115 -0.21 13.37 -8.98
N LEU A 116 -1.27 14.04 -8.51
CA LEU A 116 -2.33 14.55 -9.38
C LEU A 116 -1.83 15.69 -10.28
N SER A 117 -0.89 16.53 -9.83
CA SER A 117 -0.29 17.57 -10.68
C SER A 117 0.47 16.93 -11.84
N GLY A 118 1.24 15.88 -11.59
CA GLY A 118 1.94 15.13 -12.62
C GLY A 118 1.01 14.44 -13.61
N LEU A 119 -0.07 13.80 -13.12
CA LEU A 119 -1.09 13.15 -13.96
C LEU A 119 -1.86 14.17 -14.82
N ALA A 120 -2.29 15.29 -14.24
CA ALA A 120 -3.04 16.32 -14.96
C ALA A 120 -2.29 16.88 -16.16
N ALA A 121 -0.97 16.99 -16.08
CA ALA A 121 -0.13 17.41 -17.20
C ALA A 121 -0.17 16.41 -18.36
N ARG A 122 -0.25 15.11 -18.08
CA ARG A 122 -0.30 14.05 -19.10
C ARG A 122 -1.73 13.76 -19.61
N HIS A 123 -2.74 14.00 -18.75
CA HIS A 123 -4.15 13.76 -19.05
C HIS A 123 -4.98 15.06 -18.98
N PRO A 124 -4.78 16.00 -19.92
CA PRO A 124 -5.39 17.34 -19.84
C PRO A 124 -6.94 17.33 -19.92
N ASN A 125 -7.52 16.26 -20.44
CA ASN A 125 -8.96 16.10 -20.58
C ASN A 125 -9.64 15.34 -19.41
N THR A 126 -8.84 14.90 -18.42
CA THR A 126 -9.32 14.16 -17.26
C THR A 126 -9.40 15.11 -16.05
N ALA A 127 -10.57 15.23 -15.43
CA ALA A 127 -10.72 15.92 -14.15
C ALA A 127 -10.09 15.06 -13.04
N MET A 128 -9.20 15.65 -12.26
CA MET A 128 -8.48 14.97 -11.18
C MET A 128 -9.10 15.33 -9.84
N VAL A 129 -9.55 14.34 -9.08
CA VAL A 129 -10.14 14.52 -7.74
C VAL A 129 -9.28 13.78 -6.73
N GLY A 130 -8.56 14.51 -5.88
CA GLY A 130 -7.83 13.94 -4.75
C GLY A 130 -8.67 14.00 -3.49
N ILE A 131 -8.78 12.89 -2.79
CA ILE A 131 -9.54 12.76 -1.54
C ILE A 131 -8.57 12.36 -0.44
N CYS A 132 -8.23 13.31 0.43
CA CYS A 132 -7.39 13.04 1.59
C CYS A 132 -8.23 12.37 2.69
N CYS A 133 -8.01 11.08 2.88
CA CYS A 133 -8.78 10.26 3.81
C CYS A 133 -8.01 8.99 4.23
N ASP A 134 -8.46 8.36 5.29
CA ASP A 134 -8.15 6.96 5.56
C ASP A 134 -9.08 6.09 4.70
N HIS A 135 -8.57 5.63 3.55
CA HIS A 135 -9.35 4.86 2.60
C HIS A 135 -9.77 3.47 3.12
N THR A 136 -9.17 3.00 4.21
CA THR A 136 -9.58 1.74 4.85
C THR A 136 -10.89 1.88 5.63
N ARG A 137 -11.29 3.14 5.94
CA ARG A 137 -12.47 3.48 6.73
C ARG A 137 -13.51 4.30 5.95
N LEU A 138 -13.21 4.67 4.71
CA LEU A 138 -14.10 5.49 3.91
C LEU A 138 -15.26 4.62 3.38
N GLU A 139 -16.46 4.84 3.86
CA GLU A 139 -17.64 4.05 3.48
C GLU A 139 -18.28 4.52 2.16
N GLN A 140 -18.14 5.80 1.83
CA GLN A 140 -18.68 6.40 0.60
C GLN A 140 -17.79 7.54 0.09
N LEU A 141 -17.74 7.71 -1.24
CA LEU A 141 -17.08 8.88 -1.81
C LEU A 141 -17.85 10.15 -1.43
N PRO A 142 -17.13 11.26 -1.19
CA PRO A 142 -17.78 12.54 -0.91
C PRO A 142 -18.63 13.01 -2.11
N GLU A 143 -19.69 13.75 -1.84
CA GLU A 143 -20.49 14.38 -2.88
C GLU A 143 -19.65 15.37 -3.66
N HIS A 144 -19.56 15.16 -4.97
CA HIS A 144 -18.83 16.04 -5.87
C HIS A 144 -19.34 15.85 -7.30
N PRO A 145 -19.66 16.93 -8.04
CA PRO A 145 -20.29 16.83 -9.36
C PRO A 145 -19.55 15.96 -10.38
N ALA A 146 -18.22 15.86 -10.27
CA ALA A 146 -17.44 15.00 -11.15
C ALA A 146 -17.52 13.51 -10.79
N LEU A 147 -17.90 13.15 -9.55
CA LEU A 147 -17.98 11.78 -9.06
C LEU A 147 -19.41 11.21 -9.15
N ASP A 148 -20.41 12.10 -9.22
CA ASP A 148 -21.82 11.72 -9.15
C ASP A 148 -22.27 11.02 -10.43
N GLY A 149 -23.10 9.99 -10.26
CA GLY A 149 -23.67 9.22 -11.36
C GLY A 149 -22.68 8.39 -12.18
N GLN A 150 -21.40 8.39 -11.82
CA GLN A 150 -20.35 7.63 -12.53
C GLN A 150 -20.32 6.17 -12.06
N ARG A 151 -20.21 5.24 -13.02
CA ARG A 151 -19.81 3.86 -12.71
C ARG A 151 -18.37 3.86 -12.21
N ARG A 152 -18.11 3.25 -11.08
CA ARG A 152 -16.80 3.27 -10.42
C ARG A 152 -15.99 2.03 -10.78
N ILE A 153 -14.70 2.21 -10.99
CA ILE A 153 -13.71 1.14 -11.22
C ILE A 153 -12.63 1.33 -10.17
N GLY A 154 -12.53 0.39 -9.24
CA GLY A 154 -11.48 0.44 -8.22
C GLY A 154 -10.14 -0.01 -8.77
N PHE A 155 -9.07 0.59 -8.26
CA PHE A 155 -7.70 0.19 -8.54
C PHE A 155 -6.88 0.19 -7.25
N PHE A 156 -6.35 -0.98 -6.88
CA PHE A 156 -5.50 -1.14 -5.70
C PHE A 156 -4.23 -1.90 -6.07
N PRO A 157 -3.19 -1.18 -6.52
CA PRO A 157 -1.93 -1.76 -6.98
C PRO A 157 -0.91 -2.00 -5.86
N GLY A 158 0.26 -2.49 -6.27
CA GLY A 158 1.47 -2.52 -5.44
C GLY A 158 1.56 -3.69 -4.50
N SER A 159 0.61 -4.61 -4.56
CA SER A 159 0.48 -5.64 -3.53
C SER A 159 0.32 -5.06 -2.11
N SER A 160 -0.18 -3.82 -2.03
CA SER A 160 -0.38 -3.10 -0.76
C SER A 160 -1.34 -3.84 0.19
N LEU A 161 -2.22 -4.69 -0.36
CA LEU A 161 -3.05 -5.58 0.43
C LEU A 161 -2.23 -6.56 1.28
N GLY A 162 -1.00 -6.86 0.86
CA GLY A 162 -0.06 -7.72 1.59
C GLY A 162 0.44 -7.12 2.92
N ASN A 163 0.23 -5.82 3.14
CA ASN A 163 0.61 -5.15 4.39
C ASN A 163 -0.45 -5.30 5.49
N PHE A 164 -1.62 -5.82 5.14
CA PHE A 164 -2.75 -6.02 6.05
C PHE A 164 -2.69 -7.39 6.71
N THR A 165 -3.30 -7.51 7.90
CA THR A 165 -3.64 -8.82 8.45
C THR A 165 -4.73 -9.47 7.57
N PRO A 166 -4.94 -10.79 7.68
CA PRO A 166 -6.01 -11.46 6.92
C PRO A 166 -7.39 -10.84 7.14
N GLU A 167 -7.69 -10.44 8.37
CA GLU A 167 -8.95 -9.80 8.75
C GLU A 167 -9.07 -8.40 8.14
N GLU A 168 -8.02 -7.59 8.26
CA GLU A 168 -7.97 -6.24 7.68
C GLU A 168 -8.09 -6.29 6.15
N ALA A 169 -7.49 -7.29 5.49
CA ALA A 169 -7.59 -7.47 4.05
C ALA A 169 -9.03 -7.79 3.60
N VAL A 170 -9.73 -8.65 4.34
CA VAL A 170 -11.15 -8.95 4.08
C VAL A 170 -12.02 -7.70 4.30
N ASP A 171 -11.80 -6.98 5.39
CA ASP A 171 -12.57 -5.78 5.73
C ASP A 171 -12.33 -4.66 4.72
N PHE A 172 -11.08 -4.46 4.27
CA PHE A 172 -10.78 -3.53 3.19
C PHE A 172 -11.52 -3.90 1.90
N LEU A 173 -11.50 -5.15 1.48
CA LEU A 173 -12.17 -5.58 0.26
C LEU A 173 -13.70 -5.44 0.36
N ARG A 174 -14.29 -5.68 1.53
CA ARG A 174 -15.73 -5.44 1.79
C ARG A 174 -16.06 -3.96 1.68
N ASN A 175 -15.25 -3.11 2.31
CA ASN A 175 -15.40 -1.67 2.25
C ASN A 175 -15.25 -1.14 0.80
N ALA A 176 -14.23 -1.61 0.07
CA ALA A 176 -14.05 -1.26 -1.33
C ALA A 176 -15.28 -1.64 -2.19
N ARG A 177 -15.92 -2.79 -1.92
CA ARG A 177 -17.15 -3.21 -2.60
C ARG A 177 -18.30 -2.22 -2.40
N GLN A 178 -18.47 -1.72 -1.19
CA GLN A 178 -19.49 -0.71 -0.87
C GLN A 178 -19.17 0.62 -1.57
N LEU A 179 -17.93 1.08 -1.43
CA LEU A 179 -17.46 2.34 -2.01
C LEU A 179 -17.58 2.35 -3.54
N LEU A 180 -17.33 1.22 -4.18
CA LEU A 180 -17.42 1.08 -5.64
C LEU A 180 -18.86 0.87 -6.13
N ALA A 181 -19.84 0.75 -5.25
CA ALA A 181 -21.27 0.63 -5.58
C ALA A 181 -21.56 -0.45 -6.65
N GLY A 182 -20.94 -1.62 -6.49
CA GLY A 182 -21.10 -2.74 -7.42
C GLY A 182 -20.18 -2.70 -8.66
N GLY A 183 -19.31 -1.71 -8.77
CA GLY A 183 -18.29 -1.67 -9.81
C GLY A 183 -17.14 -2.67 -9.57
N PRO A 184 -16.30 -2.94 -10.57
CA PRO A 184 -15.19 -3.85 -10.47
C PRO A 184 -14.02 -3.26 -9.65
N LEU A 185 -13.16 -4.14 -9.14
CA LEU A 185 -11.88 -3.78 -8.53
C LEU A 185 -10.74 -4.48 -9.27
N LEU A 186 -9.77 -3.72 -9.78
CA LEU A 186 -8.49 -4.23 -10.26
C LEU A 186 -7.51 -4.24 -9.09
N LEU A 187 -7.05 -5.43 -8.71
CA LEU A 187 -6.21 -5.68 -7.56
C LEU A 187 -4.86 -6.25 -8.01
N GLY A 188 -3.76 -5.60 -7.64
CA GLY A 188 -2.41 -6.09 -7.88
C GLY A 188 -1.87 -6.88 -6.69
N LEU A 189 -1.39 -8.12 -6.92
CA LEU A 189 -0.88 -9.00 -5.88
C LEU A 189 0.45 -9.64 -6.29
N ASP A 190 1.44 -9.55 -5.41
CA ASP A 190 2.71 -10.27 -5.50
C ASP A 190 2.50 -11.75 -5.13
N GLN A 191 3.14 -12.66 -5.89
CA GLN A 191 2.96 -14.09 -5.74
C GLN A 191 4.13 -14.74 -5.00
N PRO A 192 3.89 -15.86 -4.29
CA PRO A 192 4.96 -16.61 -3.67
C PRO A 192 5.92 -17.16 -4.71
N ARG A 193 7.20 -17.10 -4.40
CA ARG A 193 8.31 -17.65 -5.19
C ARG A 193 9.37 -18.20 -4.26
N GLU A 194 10.54 -18.48 -4.78
CA GLU A 194 11.64 -18.97 -3.96
C GLU A 194 11.95 -18.01 -2.79
N PRO A 195 12.01 -18.51 -1.54
CA PRO A 195 12.21 -17.68 -0.35
C PRO A 195 13.40 -16.72 -0.45
N ALA A 196 14.55 -17.18 -0.95
CA ALA A 196 15.76 -16.36 -1.07
C ALA A 196 15.56 -15.13 -1.97
N LEU A 197 14.79 -15.26 -3.07
CA LEU A 197 14.47 -14.16 -3.96
C LEU A 197 13.50 -13.17 -3.31
N MET A 198 12.56 -13.67 -2.51
CA MET A 198 11.63 -12.82 -1.79
C MET A 198 12.33 -12.06 -0.67
N GLU A 199 13.20 -12.73 0.10
CA GLU A 199 13.98 -12.08 1.14
C GLU A 199 14.94 -11.01 0.58
N ALA A 200 15.64 -11.31 -0.52
CA ALA A 200 16.50 -10.35 -1.19
C ALA A 200 15.77 -9.08 -1.64
N ALA A 201 14.53 -9.22 -2.12
CA ALA A 201 13.72 -8.08 -2.56
C ALA A 201 13.42 -7.09 -1.42
N TYR A 202 13.40 -7.54 -0.17
CA TYR A 202 13.16 -6.72 1.01
C TYR A 202 14.41 -6.50 1.87
N ASN A 203 15.56 -6.98 1.43
CA ASN A 203 16.85 -6.83 2.11
C ASN A 203 17.96 -6.58 1.07
N ASP A 204 17.79 -5.49 0.32
CA ASP A 204 18.66 -5.09 -0.78
C ASP A 204 20.13 -4.89 -0.32
N ALA A 205 21.07 -5.22 -1.21
CA ALA A 205 22.50 -5.13 -0.93
C ALA A 205 22.98 -3.69 -0.64
N ALA A 206 22.27 -2.68 -1.17
CA ALA A 206 22.57 -1.28 -0.91
C ALA A 206 22.10 -0.80 0.48
N GLY A 207 21.29 -1.59 1.20
CA GLY A 207 20.81 -1.29 2.54
C GLY A 207 19.71 -0.23 2.60
N VAL A 208 19.05 0.04 1.49
CA VAL A 208 17.98 1.06 1.40
C VAL A 208 16.75 0.61 2.20
N SER A 209 16.39 -0.67 2.12
CA SER A 209 15.30 -1.25 2.92
C SER A 209 15.57 -1.15 4.42
N ALA A 210 16.83 -1.36 4.83
CA ALA A 210 17.22 -1.17 6.22
C ALA A 210 17.14 0.29 6.66
N ALA A 211 17.51 1.24 5.79
CA ALA A 211 17.37 2.67 6.06
C ALA A 211 15.89 3.07 6.18
N PHE A 212 15.04 2.54 5.30
CA PHE A 212 13.59 2.75 5.34
C PHE A 212 12.97 2.28 6.67
N ALA A 213 13.33 1.08 7.13
CA ALA A 213 12.84 0.57 8.40
C ALA A 213 13.35 1.40 9.61
N ARG A 214 14.64 1.80 9.60
CA ARG A 214 15.21 2.62 10.67
C ARG A 214 14.64 4.04 10.73
N ASN A 215 14.22 4.60 9.58
CA ASN A 215 13.54 5.89 9.55
C ASN A 215 12.27 5.92 10.41
N LEU A 216 11.65 4.76 10.67
CA LEU A 216 10.56 4.68 11.64
C LEU A 216 10.97 5.18 13.02
N LEU A 217 12.14 4.79 13.52
CA LEU A 217 12.63 5.24 14.84
C LEU A 217 12.96 6.74 14.83
N GLU A 218 13.55 7.24 13.74
CA GLU A 218 13.80 8.68 13.57
C GLU A 218 12.49 9.48 13.60
N ARG A 219 11.46 8.98 12.91
CA ARG A 219 10.13 9.56 12.95
C ARG A 219 9.54 9.55 14.34
N LEU A 220 9.64 8.44 15.08
CA LEU A 220 9.14 8.34 16.45
C LEU A 220 9.86 9.31 17.38
N ASN A 221 11.17 9.47 17.23
CA ASN A 221 11.95 10.44 17.99
C ASN A 221 11.46 11.87 17.73
N ARG A 222 11.27 12.22 16.48
CA ARG A 222 10.78 13.55 16.07
C ARG A 222 9.36 13.81 16.54
N ASP A 223 8.44 12.87 16.30
CA ASP A 223 7.00 13.10 16.47
C ASP A 223 6.56 12.90 17.94
N LEU A 224 7.31 12.11 18.73
CA LEU A 224 7.01 11.78 20.12
C LEU A 224 8.09 12.23 21.12
N GLN A 225 9.07 13.04 20.69
CA GLN A 225 10.18 13.48 21.53
C GLN A 225 10.92 12.31 22.18
N GLY A 226 11.24 11.30 21.34
CA GLY A 226 11.89 10.07 21.77
C GLY A 226 13.42 10.14 21.74
N ASP A 227 14.05 9.07 22.23
CA ASP A 227 15.50 8.89 22.29
C ASP A 227 15.97 7.53 21.73
N ALA A 228 15.15 6.88 20.90
CA ALA A 228 15.55 5.62 20.28
C ALA A 228 16.81 5.83 19.41
N ASP A 229 17.81 4.97 19.56
CA ASP A 229 19.00 4.99 18.71
C ASP A 229 18.86 3.97 17.58
N PRO A 230 18.61 4.39 16.31
CA PRO A 230 18.41 3.48 15.20
C PRO A 230 19.64 2.60 14.90
N THR A 231 20.84 3.00 15.32
CA THR A 231 22.06 2.23 15.10
C THR A 231 22.14 0.99 15.98
N GLN A 232 21.39 0.97 17.07
CA GLN A 232 21.27 -0.17 17.99
C GLN A 232 20.23 -1.20 17.54
N PHE A 233 19.70 -1.05 16.34
CA PHE A 233 18.79 -2.00 15.74
C PHE A 233 19.32 -2.51 14.40
N ARG A 234 19.40 -3.83 14.28
CA ARG A 234 19.69 -4.52 13.03
C ARG A 234 18.37 -4.74 12.29
N TYR A 235 18.34 -4.41 11.01
CA TYR A 235 17.21 -4.74 10.15
C TYR A 235 17.22 -6.22 9.74
N GLN A 236 16.05 -6.81 9.59
CA GLN A 236 15.86 -8.17 9.14
C GLN A 236 14.60 -8.26 8.29
N ALA A 237 14.68 -8.96 7.17
CA ALA A 237 13.53 -9.37 6.37
C ALA A 237 13.58 -10.89 6.21
N GLN A 238 12.53 -11.60 6.62
CA GLN A 238 12.49 -13.06 6.61
C GLN A 238 11.18 -13.59 6.05
N TRP A 239 11.28 -14.66 5.27
CA TRP A 239 10.11 -15.40 4.81
C TRP A 239 9.50 -16.24 5.93
N GLN A 240 8.22 -16.02 6.17
CA GLN A 240 7.41 -16.78 7.13
C GLN A 240 6.48 -17.72 6.36
N ALA A 241 6.94 -18.96 6.12
CA ALA A 241 6.22 -19.90 5.27
C ALA A 241 4.80 -20.22 5.77
N GLN A 242 4.59 -20.29 7.10
CA GLN A 242 3.27 -20.56 7.68
C GLN A 242 2.25 -19.42 7.39
N HIS A 243 2.73 -18.20 7.24
CA HIS A 243 1.93 -17.01 7.02
C HIS A 243 2.01 -16.51 5.57
N GLN A 244 2.79 -17.18 4.72
CA GLN A 244 3.02 -16.79 3.32
C GLN A 244 3.38 -15.31 3.17
N ARG A 245 4.29 -14.80 4.03
CA ARG A 245 4.65 -13.38 4.06
C ARG A 245 6.15 -13.17 4.29
N ILE A 246 6.67 -12.07 3.78
CA ILE A 246 7.89 -11.50 4.31
C ILE A 246 7.53 -10.69 5.55
N GLU A 247 8.25 -10.92 6.63
CA GLU A 247 8.18 -10.15 7.86
C GLU A 247 9.41 -9.27 7.97
N MET A 248 9.22 -7.97 8.06
CA MET A 248 10.26 -6.97 8.21
C MET A 248 10.30 -6.47 9.63
N ALA A 249 11.47 -6.50 10.24
CA ALA A 249 11.63 -6.15 11.64
C ALA A 249 12.96 -5.44 11.93
N LEU A 250 12.93 -4.62 12.97
CA LEU A 250 14.11 -4.10 13.66
C LEU A 250 14.40 -4.97 14.88
N VAL A 251 15.61 -5.51 14.94
CA VAL A 251 16.07 -6.42 16.01
C VAL A 251 17.07 -5.70 16.88
N SER A 252 16.81 -5.59 18.17
CA SER A 252 17.72 -4.94 19.11
C SER A 252 19.05 -5.69 19.18
N THR A 253 20.17 -4.97 19.07
CA THR A 253 21.52 -5.55 19.11
C THR A 253 22.07 -5.68 20.53
N GLN A 254 21.40 -5.09 21.50
CA GLN A 254 21.79 -5.10 22.92
C GLN A 254 20.57 -4.86 23.83
N ASP A 255 20.75 -5.05 25.13
CA ASP A 255 19.77 -4.60 26.11
C ASP A 255 19.75 -3.08 26.12
N GLN A 256 18.57 -2.48 25.93
CA GLN A 256 18.42 -1.04 25.87
C GLN A 256 17.02 -0.59 26.31
N THR A 257 16.93 0.64 26.75
CA THR A 257 15.66 1.31 27.02
C THR A 257 15.55 2.52 26.11
N MET A 258 14.45 2.65 25.40
CA MET A 258 14.09 3.87 24.68
C MET A 258 12.86 4.52 25.31
N HIS A 259 12.78 5.83 25.25
CA HIS A 259 11.63 6.60 25.71
C HIS A 259 10.89 7.17 24.49
N LEU A 260 9.59 6.97 24.45
CA LEU A 260 8.74 7.48 23.37
C LEU A 260 7.46 8.08 23.99
N GLY A 261 7.24 9.37 23.74
CA GLY A 261 6.07 10.07 24.28
C GLY A 261 5.99 10.06 25.81
N GLY A 262 7.14 9.98 26.50
CA GLY A 262 7.24 9.93 27.96
C GLY A 262 7.07 8.53 28.59
N GLU A 263 6.96 7.48 27.79
CA GLU A 263 6.93 6.09 28.26
C GLU A 263 8.25 5.38 27.97
N ALA A 264 8.78 4.63 28.95
CA ALA A 264 9.96 3.80 28.78
C ALA A 264 9.58 2.44 28.18
N CYS A 265 10.31 2.02 27.15
CA CYS A 265 10.16 0.72 26.52
C CYS A 265 11.51 -0.01 26.55
N PHE A 266 11.56 -1.12 27.25
CA PHE A 266 12.77 -1.94 27.36
C PHE A 266 12.80 -3.00 26.26
N PHE A 267 13.95 -3.11 25.59
CA PHE A 267 14.28 -4.17 24.63
C PHE A 267 15.45 -4.97 25.15
N ARG A 268 15.34 -6.28 25.19
CA ARG A 268 16.49 -7.17 25.36
C ARG A 268 17.22 -7.32 24.04
N GLN A 269 18.47 -7.71 24.08
CA GLN A 269 19.18 -8.16 22.89
C GLN A 269 18.38 -9.29 22.21
N GLY A 270 18.12 -9.12 20.91
CA GLY A 270 17.31 -10.04 20.11
C GLY A 270 15.80 -9.78 20.09
N ASP A 271 15.30 -8.88 20.94
CA ASP A 271 13.90 -8.47 20.84
C ASP A 271 13.61 -7.79 19.52
N THR A 272 12.42 -8.04 18.98
CA THR A 272 12.01 -7.57 17.65
C THR A 272 10.90 -6.52 17.74
N LEU A 273 10.98 -5.55 16.82
CA LEU A 273 9.90 -4.64 16.49
C LEU A 273 9.51 -4.87 15.03
N ILE A 274 8.38 -5.49 14.78
CA ILE A 274 7.85 -5.69 13.42
C ILE A 274 7.44 -4.34 12.86
N THR A 275 7.98 -3.98 11.70
CA THR A 275 7.72 -2.72 11.02
C THR A 275 6.69 -2.87 9.91
N GLU A 276 6.71 -4.00 9.21
CA GLU A 276 5.81 -4.25 8.08
C GLU A 276 5.72 -5.75 7.79
N HIS A 277 4.64 -6.15 7.15
CA HIS A 277 4.47 -7.45 6.52
C HIS A 277 4.28 -7.29 5.02
N SER A 278 4.62 -8.32 4.26
CA SER A 278 4.25 -8.41 2.84
C SER A 278 3.78 -9.82 2.51
N VAL A 279 2.46 -10.02 2.61
CA VAL A 279 1.81 -11.29 2.28
C VAL A 279 1.89 -11.53 0.78
N LYS A 280 2.23 -12.74 0.41
CA LYS A 280 2.26 -13.22 -0.97
C LYS A 280 1.04 -14.10 -1.22
N TYR A 281 0.30 -13.78 -2.28
CA TYR A 281 -0.96 -14.45 -2.56
C TYR A 281 -0.81 -15.41 -3.73
N SER A 282 -0.90 -16.72 -3.47
CA SER A 282 -1.12 -17.69 -4.55
C SER A 282 -2.48 -17.45 -5.23
N GLN A 283 -2.70 -18.05 -6.40
CA GLN A 283 -3.98 -17.92 -7.08
C GLN A 283 -5.15 -18.38 -6.21
N ASP A 284 -4.99 -19.50 -5.50
CA ASP A 284 -6.03 -20.04 -4.64
C ASP A 284 -6.27 -19.17 -3.40
N ALA A 285 -5.19 -18.64 -2.81
CA ALA A 285 -5.31 -17.71 -1.67
C ALA A 285 -6.01 -16.41 -2.08
N ALA A 286 -5.70 -15.86 -3.24
CA ALA A 286 -6.38 -14.68 -3.78
C ALA A 286 -7.87 -14.96 -4.05
N ALA A 287 -8.20 -16.13 -4.60
CA ALA A 287 -9.58 -16.53 -4.86
C ALA A 287 -10.37 -16.72 -3.54
N ALA A 288 -9.78 -17.38 -2.55
CA ALA A 288 -10.38 -17.58 -1.25
C ALA A 288 -10.63 -16.25 -0.53
N LEU A 289 -9.64 -15.34 -0.53
CA LEU A 289 -9.77 -14.01 0.05
C LEU A 289 -10.88 -13.20 -0.62
N ALA A 290 -10.89 -13.17 -1.95
CA ALA A 290 -11.94 -12.49 -2.72
C ALA A 290 -13.33 -13.03 -2.36
N ALA A 291 -13.50 -14.35 -2.32
CA ALA A 291 -14.78 -14.98 -1.98
C ALA A 291 -15.26 -14.62 -0.57
N HIS A 292 -14.36 -14.62 0.44
CA HIS A 292 -14.69 -14.22 1.81
C HIS A 292 -15.15 -12.74 1.92
N ALA A 293 -14.66 -11.90 1.01
CA ALA A 293 -15.05 -10.49 0.96
C ALA A 293 -16.25 -10.20 0.02
N GLY A 294 -16.88 -11.24 -0.54
CA GLY A 294 -18.02 -11.11 -1.44
C GLY A 294 -17.66 -10.71 -2.86
N TRP A 295 -16.45 -11.05 -3.30
CA TRP A 295 -15.99 -10.87 -4.66
C TRP A 295 -15.76 -12.20 -5.37
N ARG A 296 -15.79 -12.20 -6.70
CA ARG A 296 -15.30 -13.28 -7.56
C ARG A 296 -14.23 -12.76 -8.49
N ILE A 297 -13.22 -13.57 -8.77
CA ILE A 297 -12.21 -13.24 -9.78
C ILE A 297 -12.82 -13.52 -11.16
N GLU A 298 -12.95 -12.47 -11.96
CA GLU A 298 -13.44 -12.55 -13.33
C GLU A 298 -12.32 -12.83 -14.32
N ARG A 299 -11.18 -12.16 -14.13
CA ARG A 299 -10.03 -12.26 -15.01
C ARG A 299 -8.74 -12.04 -14.27
N ARG A 300 -7.67 -12.63 -14.80
CA ARG A 300 -6.32 -12.51 -14.24
C ARG A 300 -5.32 -12.26 -15.37
N TRP A 301 -4.38 -11.35 -15.13
CA TRP A 301 -3.19 -11.13 -15.95
C TRP A 301 -1.96 -11.36 -15.10
N THR A 302 -0.93 -11.99 -15.66
CA THR A 302 0.32 -12.29 -14.95
C THR A 302 1.51 -11.87 -15.78
N ASP A 303 2.59 -11.50 -15.11
CA ASP A 303 3.88 -11.36 -15.76
C ASP A 303 4.40 -12.73 -16.28
N PRO A 304 5.35 -12.75 -17.23
CA PRO A 304 5.84 -14.00 -17.81
C PRO A 304 6.39 -15.03 -16.81
N HIS A 305 6.86 -14.56 -15.66
CA HIS A 305 7.40 -15.41 -14.60
C HIS A 305 6.37 -15.76 -13.51
N GLN A 306 5.13 -15.33 -13.69
CA GLN A 306 4.04 -15.53 -12.73
C GLN A 306 4.35 -15.06 -11.30
N GLN A 307 5.13 -13.99 -11.18
CA GLN A 307 5.52 -13.42 -9.89
C GLN A 307 4.65 -12.23 -9.47
N MET A 308 3.94 -11.63 -10.42
CA MET A 308 2.98 -10.56 -10.21
C MET A 308 1.69 -10.88 -10.94
N ALA A 309 0.55 -10.63 -10.31
CA ALA A 309 -0.75 -10.79 -10.94
C ALA A 309 -1.65 -9.59 -10.69
N LEU A 310 -2.38 -9.20 -11.74
CA LEU A 310 -3.53 -8.31 -11.65
C LEU A 310 -4.79 -9.17 -11.70
N HIS A 311 -5.68 -8.97 -10.73
CA HIS A 311 -6.95 -9.66 -10.62
C HIS A 311 -8.09 -8.67 -10.82
N LEU A 312 -8.95 -8.91 -11.80
CA LEU A 312 -10.21 -8.20 -11.93
C LEU A 312 -11.25 -8.90 -11.07
N LEU A 313 -11.70 -8.22 -10.05
CA LEU A 313 -12.73 -8.68 -9.14
C LEU A 313 -14.07 -8.06 -9.53
N LEU A 314 -15.11 -8.88 -9.59
CA LEU A 314 -16.51 -8.45 -9.69
C LEU A 314 -17.25 -8.84 -8.43
N PRO A 315 -18.26 -8.06 -7.99
CA PRO A 315 -19.12 -8.47 -6.88
C PRO A 315 -19.67 -9.89 -7.12
N ALA A 316 -19.58 -10.74 -6.11
CA ALA A 316 -20.31 -12.00 -6.12
C ALA A 316 -21.82 -11.72 -5.91
N ASN A 317 -22.66 -12.46 -6.63
CA ASN A 317 -24.11 -12.36 -6.54
C ASN A 317 -24.61 -12.81 -5.17
#